data_51a3d1b817a3c4e578215b3122854f35
#
_entry.id   51a3d1b817a3c4e578215b3122854f35
#
_cell.length_a   1.000
_cell.length_b   1.000
_cell.length_c   1.000
_cell.angle_alpha   90.00
_cell.angle_beta   90.00
_cell.angle_gamma   90.00
#
_symmetry.space_group_name_H-M   'P 1'
#
loop_
_entity.id
_entity.type
_entity.pdbx_description
1 polymer ?
#
loop_
_entity_poly.entity_id
_entity_poly.type
_entity_poly.pdbx_seq_one_letter_code
_entity_poly.pdbx_strand_id
1 'polypeptide(L)'
;MSTGLRIPTALEIILKLLALAIKSRQQGPAVSYAILDDKDRALMNLKRKRGAVVVALGTRDTGKTELAYRIAEFLEKPTYAVSPEQNPHPEFIQRIRPDEVKERVAPNSTIIFDDLPAYASNRDYNEALVREMEKIIPMCRHERQLHLIFASQSAAQADKYILDCDMAFLKPLGLLTADVERPHIKRIYETKVNQYFNGKSDAWVHRHAYMMCRSWEGLISISKVTNPSSR
;
A
#
# COMPACT_ATOMS: atom_id res chain seq x y z
N MET A 1 -36.07 52.31 -8.78
CA MET A 1 -34.95 52.50 -7.84
C MET A 1 -33.71 51.86 -8.46
N SER A 2 -32.80 52.71 -9.00
CA SER A 2 -31.58 52.27 -9.69
C SER A 2 -30.48 52.04 -8.66
N THR A 3 -30.09 50.80 -8.45
CA THR A 3 -28.91 50.46 -7.64
C THR A 3 -27.68 50.71 -8.50
N GLY A 4 -27.16 51.93 -8.44
CA GLY A 4 -25.92 52.27 -9.12
C GLY A 4 -24.76 51.43 -8.63
N LEU A 5 -24.14 50.65 -9.52
CA LEU A 5 -22.91 49.93 -9.28
C LEU A 5 -21.80 50.95 -9.00
N ARG A 6 -21.40 51.08 -7.73
CA ARG A 6 -20.30 51.96 -7.34
C ARG A 6 -18.97 51.29 -7.71
N ILE A 7 -18.27 51.80 -8.71
CA ILE A 7 -16.92 51.35 -9.08
C ILE A 7 -15.97 51.79 -7.95
N PRO A 8 -15.26 50.86 -7.29
CA PRO A 8 -14.34 51.21 -6.21
C PRO A 8 -13.21 52.11 -6.73
N THR A 9 -12.83 53.10 -5.95
CA THR A 9 -11.71 53.98 -6.29
C THR A 9 -10.37 53.22 -6.25
N ALA A 10 -9.39 53.70 -6.99
CA ALA A 10 -8.04 53.10 -6.96
C ALA A 10 -7.48 52.97 -5.53
N LEU A 11 -7.79 53.90 -4.66
CA LEU A 11 -7.41 53.89 -3.24
C LEU A 11 -8.06 52.73 -2.47
N GLU A 12 -9.36 52.47 -2.72
CA GLU A 12 -10.07 51.34 -2.09
C GLU A 12 -9.53 49.99 -2.53
N ILE A 13 -9.11 49.88 -3.80
CA ILE A 13 -8.46 48.68 -4.32
C ILE A 13 -7.09 48.46 -3.68
N ILE A 14 -6.28 49.55 -3.57
CA ILE A 14 -4.94 49.48 -2.93
C ILE A 14 -5.08 49.13 -1.45
N LEU A 15 -6.03 49.68 -0.72
CA LEU A 15 -6.27 49.35 0.69
C LEU A 15 -6.72 47.91 0.88
N LYS A 16 -7.54 47.35 -0.02
CA LYS A 16 -7.93 45.94 -0.01
C LYS A 16 -6.74 45.02 -0.29
N LEU A 17 -5.88 45.36 -1.23
CA LEU A 17 -4.67 44.58 -1.55
C LEU A 17 -3.65 44.63 -0.41
N LEU A 18 -3.47 45.80 0.24
CA LEU A 18 -2.66 45.95 1.43
C LEU A 18 -3.20 45.13 2.62
N ALA A 19 -4.52 45.18 2.84
CA ALA A 19 -5.15 44.37 3.89
C ALA A 19 -5.01 42.86 3.63
N LEU A 20 -5.10 42.41 2.39
CA LEU A 20 -4.82 41.04 1.97
C LEU A 20 -3.35 40.66 2.17
N ALA A 21 -2.42 41.56 1.81
CA ALA A 21 -0.98 41.33 1.98
C ALA A 21 -0.57 41.31 3.48
N ILE A 22 -1.19 42.14 4.31
CA ILE A 22 -0.98 42.11 5.77
C ILE A 22 -1.59 40.86 6.38
N LYS A 23 -2.77 40.43 5.94
CA LYS A 23 -3.39 39.19 6.36
C LYS A 23 -2.57 37.96 5.93
N SER A 24 -1.94 37.98 4.75
CA SER A 24 -1.05 36.93 4.29
C SER A 24 0.32 36.94 4.99
N ARG A 25 0.78 38.07 5.53
CA ARG A 25 2.00 38.16 6.34
C ARG A 25 1.79 37.78 7.81
N GLN A 26 0.59 38.01 8.35
CA GLN A 26 0.23 37.58 9.71
C GLN A 26 -0.15 36.11 9.81
N GLN A 27 -0.61 35.52 8.71
CA GLN A 27 -0.62 34.09 8.50
C GLN A 27 0.79 33.80 7.95
N GLY A 28 1.74 33.41 8.82
CA GLY A 28 2.91 32.64 8.38
C GLY A 28 2.46 31.60 7.37
N PRO A 29 3.32 31.00 6.52
CA PRO A 29 2.85 30.09 5.49
C PRO A 29 1.77 29.26 6.17
N ALA A 30 0.52 29.47 5.76
CA ALA A 30 -0.56 28.62 6.20
C ALA A 30 -0.08 27.27 5.72
N VAL A 31 0.58 26.54 6.62
CA VAL A 31 0.67 25.12 6.51
C VAL A 31 -0.79 24.77 6.48
N SER A 32 -1.32 24.68 5.27
CA SER A 32 -2.58 24.05 5.00
C SER A 32 -2.32 22.65 5.56
N TYR A 33 -2.66 22.47 6.83
CA TYR A 33 -2.91 21.14 7.34
C TYR A 33 -4.10 20.71 6.51
N ALA A 34 -3.83 20.19 5.31
CA ALA A 34 -4.79 19.39 4.63
C ALA A 34 -5.19 18.40 5.71
N ILE A 35 -6.44 18.50 6.16
CA ILE A 35 -6.96 17.54 7.14
C ILE A 35 -6.90 16.22 6.39
N LEU A 36 -5.78 15.52 6.59
CA LEU A 36 -5.58 14.19 6.03
C LEU A 36 -6.78 13.40 6.54
N ASP A 37 -7.56 12.85 5.65
CA ASP A 37 -8.60 11.93 6.06
C ASP A 37 -7.95 10.76 6.82
N ASP A 38 -8.72 10.01 7.59
CA ASP A 38 -8.18 8.94 8.42
C ASP A 38 -7.45 7.87 7.60
N LYS A 39 -7.83 7.68 6.34
CA LYS A 39 -7.17 6.81 5.37
C LYS A 39 -5.74 7.31 5.06
N ASP A 40 -5.60 8.59 4.70
CA ASP A 40 -4.31 9.18 4.38
C ASP A 40 -3.41 9.21 5.61
N ARG A 41 -3.99 9.45 6.79
CA ARG A 41 -3.29 9.38 8.07
C ARG A 41 -2.76 7.97 8.34
N ALA A 42 -3.55 6.92 8.04
CA ALA A 42 -3.13 5.53 8.18
C ALA A 42 -1.96 5.18 7.25
N LEU A 43 -2.02 5.61 5.98
CA LEU A 43 -0.93 5.44 4.99
C LEU A 43 0.33 6.21 5.40
N MET A 44 0.20 7.46 5.85
CA MET A 44 1.33 8.24 6.34
C MET A 44 1.95 7.63 7.60
N ASN A 45 1.16 7.03 8.47
CA ASN A 45 1.65 6.31 9.64
C ASN A 45 2.46 5.07 9.21
N LEU A 46 2.03 4.34 8.17
CA LEU A 46 2.81 3.25 7.59
C LEU A 46 4.18 3.74 7.12
N LYS A 47 4.23 4.84 6.35
CA LYS A 47 5.48 5.44 5.83
C LYS A 47 6.44 5.85 6.95
N ARG A 48 5.93 6.35 8.08
CA ARG A 48 6.72 6.82 9.23
C ARG A 48 7.25 5.69 10.12
N LYS A 49 6.70 4.48 10.01
CA LYS A 49 7.20 3.35 10.80
C LYS A 49 8.64 3.01 10.42
N ARG A 50 9.43 2.61 11.40
CA ARG A 50 10.80 2.11 11.16
C ARG A 50 10.80 0.82 10.36
N GLY A 51 9.77 -0.01 10.53
CA GLY A 51 9.54 -1.22 9.75
C GLY A 51 8.10 -1.65 9.93
N ALA A 52 7.55 -2.35 8.95
CA ALA A 52 6.17 -2.80 8.96
C ALA A 52 5.97 -4.05 8.10
N VAL A 53 4.93 -4.80 8.43
CA VAL A 53 4.44 -5.92 7.62
C VAL A 53 3.13 -5.51 6.95
N VAL A 54 3.09 -5.61 5.64
CA VAL A 54 1.93 -5.32 4.80
C VAL A 54 1.55 -6.58 4.04
N VAL A 55 0.26 -6.88 3.97
CA VAL A 55 -0.24 -8.06 3.25
C VAL A 55 -1.25 -7.64 2.19
N ALA A 56 -1.11 -8.14 0.98
CA ALA A 56 -2.08 -8.03 -0.10
C ALA A 56 -2.65 -9.42 -0.42
N LEU A 57 -3.92 -9.64 -0.15
CA LEU A 57 -4.61 -10.90 -0.38
C LEU A 57 -5.64 -10.76 -1.51
N GLY A 58 -5.83 -11.83 -2.29
CA GLY A 58 -6.83 -11.90 -3.33
C GLY A 58 -6.47 -12.92 -4.41
N THR A 59 -7.43 -13.29 -5.26
CA THR A 59 -7.20 -14.24 -6.36
C THR A 59 -6.25 -13.70 -7.42
N ARG A 60 -5.87 -14.54 -8.39
CA ARG A 60 -5.06 -14.12 -9.56
C ARG A 60 -5.74 -12.99 -10.31
N ASP A 61 -4.95 -12.19 -11.02
CA ASP A 61 -5.41 -11.11 -11.89
C ASP A 61 -6.28 -10.03 -11.22
N THR A 62 -6.19 -9.90 -9.89
CA THR A 62 -6.87 -8.81 -9.16
C THR A 62 -6.00 -7.57 -8.95
N GLY A 63 -4.75 -7.57 -9.46
CA GLY A 63 -3.81 -6.43 -9.35
C GLY A 63 -3.11 -6.33 -8.00
N LYS A 64 -2.83 -7.45 -7.31
CA LYS A 64 -2.05 -7.46 -6.05
C LYS A 64 -0.62 -6.98 -6.23
N THR A 65 0.04 -7.45 -7.27
CA THR A 65 1.42 -7.10 -7.60
C THR A 65 1.54 -5.60 -7.89
N GLU A 66 0.62 -5.04 -8.70
CA GLU A 66 0.55 -3.60 -8.96
C GLU A 66 0.32 -2.79 -7.68
N LEU A 67 -0.55 -3.28 -6.80
CA LEU A 67 -0.77 -2.68 -5.48
C LEU A 67 0.51 -2.70 -4.63
N ALA A 68 1.23 -3.82 -4.61
CA ALA A 68 2.49 -3.93 -3.87
C ALA A 68 3.54 -2.93 -4.39
N TYR A 69 3.66 -2.78 -5.72
CA TYR A 69 4.54 -1.79 -6.34
C TYR A 69 4.13 -0.36 -5.98
N ARG A 70 2.84 -0.05 -5.99
CA ARG A 70 2.33 1.26 -5.63
C ARG A 70 2.58 1.62 -4.17
N ILE A 71 2.45 0.64 -3.26
CA ILE A 71 2.80 0.82 -1.85
C ILE A 71 4.31 1.07 -1.71
N ALA A 72 5.14 0.29 -2.40
CA ALA A 72 6.59 0.47 -2.36
C ALA A 72 7.03 1.84 -2.90
N GLU A 73 6.45 2.30 -4.01
CA GLU A 73 6.67 3.63 -4.55
C GLU A 73 6.27 4.73 -3.54
N PHE A 74 5.12 4.58 -2.87
CA PHE A 74 4.66 5.50 -1.84
C PHE A 74 5.60 5.57 -0.62
N LEU A 75 6.24 4.45 -0.27
CA LEU A 75 7.19 4.40 0.85
C LEU A 75 8.50 5.13 0.54
N GLU A 76 8.85 5.33 -0.75
CA GLU A 76 10.05 6.06 -1.21
C GLU A 76 11.36 5.50 -0.62
N LYS A 77 11.47 4.19 -0.51
CA LYS A 77 12.64 3.50 0.01
C LYS A 77 13.30 2.65 -1.07
N PRO A 78 14.59 2.32 -0.95
CA PRO A 78 15.20 1.29 -1.78
C PRO A 78 14.33 0.03 -1.77
N THR A 79 13.93 -0.46 -2.95
CA THR A 79 12.94 -1.54 -3.04
C THR A 79 13.53 -2.75 -3.73
N TYR A 80 13.32 -3.89 -3.13
CA TYR A 80 13.71 -5.21 -3.61
C TYR A 80 12.47 -6.08 -3.81
N ALA A 81 12.52 -6.98 -4.79
CA ALA A 81 11.46 -7.97 -5.00
C ALA A 81 12.02 -9.39 -5.04
N VAL A 82 11.40 -10.25 -4.28
CA VAL A 82 11.52 -11.69 -4.38
C VAL A 82 10.29 -12.17 -5.15
N SER A 83 10.48 -12.53 -6.40
CA SER A 83 9.40 -12.88 -7.32
C SER A 83 9.89 -13.88 -8.38
N PRO A 84 8.98 -14.61 -9.07
CA PRO A 84 9.34 -15.45 -10.20
C PRO A 84 10.14 -14.65 -11.26
N GLU A 85 11.12 -15.31 -11.90
CA GLU A 85 12.01 -14.68 -12.88
C GLU A 85 11.30 -14.05 -14.07
N GLN A 86 10.12 -14.55 -14.39
CA GLN A 86 9.32 -14.11 -15.54
C GLN A 86 8.53 -12.82 -15.29
N ASN A 87 8.39 -12.39 -14.02
CA ASN A 87 7.59 -11.21 -13.71
C ASN A 87 8.42 -9.93 -13.95
N PRO A 88 7.99 -9.03 -14.86
CA PRO A 88 8.64 -7.74 -15.03
C PRO A 88 8.41 -6.85 -13.80
N HIS A 89 9.40 -6.05 -13.44
CA HIS A 89 9.32 -5.08 -12.36
C HIS A 89 9.52 -3.66 -12.87
N PRO A 90 8.94 -2.64 -12.20
CA PRO A 90 9.32 -1.25 -12.39
C PRO A 90 10.83 -1.05 -12.17
N GLU A 91 11.44 -0.09 -12.87
CA GLU A 91 12.88 0.17 -12.83
C GLU A 91 13.43 0.48 -11.43
N PHE A 92 12.59 1.03 -10.54
CA PHE A 92 13.00 1.33 -9.17
C PHE A 92 13.07 0.10 -8.25
N ILE A 93 12.69 -1.08 -8.74
CA ILE A 93 12.66 -2.33 -7.97
C ILE A 93 13.80 -3.25 -8.43
N GLN A 94 14.67 -3.61 -7.51
CA GLN A 94 15.74 -4.57 -7.76
C GLN A 94 15.27 -5.98 -7.42
N ARG A 95 15.31 -6.89 -8.40
CA ARG A 95 15.05 -8.30 -8.14
C ARG A 95 16.21 -8.93 -7.36
N ILE A 96 15.86 -9.75 -6.39
CA ILE A 96 16.80 -10.57 -5.61
C ILE A 96 16.22 -11.96 -5.41
N ARG A 97 17.10 -12.94 -5.16
CA ARG A 97 16.69 -14.26 -4.73
C ARG A 97 16.46 -14.30 -3.21
N PRO A 98 15.66 -15.26 -2.69
CA PRO A 98 15.42 -15.37 -1.25
C PRO A 98 16.70 -15.52 -0.41
N ASP A 99 17.67 -16.29 -0.90
CA ASP A 99 18.96 -16.53 -0.25
C ASP A 99 19.86 -15.28 -0.21
N GLU A 100 19.62 -14.30 -1.09
CA GLU A 100 20.36 -13.04 -1.17
C GLU A 100 19.82 -11.95 -0.21
N VAL A 101 18.64 -12.14 0.37
CA VAL A 101 17.96 -11.08 1.17
C VAL A 101 18.83 -10.58 2.31
N LYS A 102 19.52 -11.48 3.00
CA LYS A 102 20.38 -11.12 4.14
C LYS A 102 21.56 -10.25 3.73
N GLU A 103 22.16 -10.53 2.58
CA GLU A 103 23.42 -9.91 2.14
C GLU A 103 23.18 -8.64 1.33
N ARG A 104 22.16 -8.66 0.46
CA ARG A 104 21.95 -7.59 -0.53
C ARG A 104 20.96 -6.51 -0.12
N VAL A 105 20.04 -6.80 0.79
CA VAL A 105 19.04 -5.80 1.21
C VAL A 105 19.64 -4.83 2.19
N ALA A 106 19.67 -3.56 1.83
CA ALA A 106 20.12 -2.50 2.73
C ALA A 106 19.11 -2.26 3.88
N PRO A 107 19.56 -1.80 5.06
CA PRO A 107 18.64 -1.32 6.08
C PRO A 107 17.76 -0.18 5.55
N ASN A 108 16.60 0.02 6.18
CA ASN A 108 15.61 1.03 5.79
C ASN A 108 15.08 0.87 4.35
N SER A 109 14.87 -0.37 3.93
CA SER A 109 14.39 -0.74 2.60
C SER A 109 12.99 -1.33 2.63
N THR A 110 12.41 -1.52 1.45
CA THR A 110 11.18 -2.27 1.22
C THR A 110 11.51 -3.58 0.51
N ILE A 111 10.91 -4.69 0.95
CA ILE A 111 10.99 -5.98 0.27
C ILE A 111 9.58 -6.42 -0.11
N ILE A 112 9.39 -6.74 -1.38
CA ILE A 112 8.15 -7.31 -1.90
C ILE A 112 8.36 -8.81 -2.09
N PHE A 113 7.51 -9.61 -1.47
CA PHE A 113 7.40 -11.04 -1.69
C PHE A 113 6.15 -11.28 -2.55
N ASP A 114 6.36 -11.47 -3.85
CA ASP A 114 5.27 -11.63 -4.81
C ASP A 114 5.03 -13.09 -5.12
N ASP A 115 3.75 -13.48 -5.13
CA ASP A 115 3.27 -14.82 -5.46
C ASP A 115 3.95 -15.95 -4.65
N LEU A 116 3.93 -15.81 -3.32
CA LEU A 116 4.50 -16.81 -2.38
C LEU A 116 4.18 -18.28 -2.74
N PRO A 117 2.96 -18.63 -3.21
CA PRO A 117 2.65 -19.99 -3.63
C PRO A 117 3.38 -20.47 -4.88
N ALA A 118 3.83 -19.58 -5.76
CA ALA A 118 4.56 -20.01 -6.96
C ALA A 118 5.92 -20.66 -6.63
N TYR A 119 6.45 -20.33 -5.47
CA TYR A 119 7.65 -20.98 -4.94
C TYR A 119 7.34 -22.31 -4.22
N ALA A 120 6.06 -22.60 -3.98
CA ALA A 120 5.61 -23.78 -3.24
C ALA A 120 5.77 -25.10 -4.01
N SER A 121 5.97 -25.05 -5.32
CA SER A 121 6.20 -26.25 -6.13
C SER A 121 7.60 -26.88 -5.93
N ASN A 122 8.53 -26.14 -5.36
CA ASN A 122 9.87 -26.62 -5.05
C ASN A 122 10.05 -26.63 -3.52
N ARG A 123 9.89 -27.80 -2.88
CA ARG A 123 9.91 -27.95 -1.42
C ARG A 123 11.17 -27.36 -0.77
N ASP A 124 12.32 -27.55 -1.39
CA ASP A 124 13.60 -27.10 -0.85
C ASP A 124 13.71 -25.56 -0.87
N TYR A 125 13.18 -24.94 -1.91
CA TYR A 125 13.17 -23.49 -2.03
C TYR A 125 12.23 -22.82 -1.02
N ASN A 126 11.09 -23.47 -0.74
CA ASN A 126 10.14 -23.00 0.26
C ASN A 126 10.70 -23.06 1.67
N GLU A 127 11.40 -24.14 2.04
CA GLU A 127 12.00 -24.24 3.36
C GLU A 127 13.03 -23.12 3.58
N ALA A 128 13.87 -22.83 2.58
CA ALA A 128 14.84 -21.73 2.66
C ALA A 128 14.16 -20.36 2.78
N LEU A 129 13.13 -20.09 1.96
CA LEU A 129 12.37 -18.86 2.01
C LEU A 129 11.65 -18.71 3.35
N VAL A 130 10.95 -19.73 3.82
CA VAL A 130 10.23 -19.72 5.10
C VAL A 130 11.21 -19.47 6.25
N ARG A 131 12.34 -20.17 6.30
CA ARG A 131 13.38 -19.96 7.32
C ARG A 131 13.94 -18.54 7.31
N GLU A 132 14.16 -17.95 6.13
CA GLU A 132 14.63 -16.56 6.04
C GLU A 132 13.53 -15.57 6.47
N MET A 133 12.28 -15.80 6.10
CA MET A 133 11.14 -14.98 6.54
C MET A 133 10.93 -15.05 8.05
N GLU A 134 11.03 -16.24 8.66
CA GLU A 134 10.94 -16.40 10.12
C GLU A 134 12.01 -15.60 10.87
N LYS A 135 13.19 -15.42 10.28
CA LYS A 135 14.25 -14.58 10.84
C LYS A 135 14.02 -13.08 10.58
N ILE A 136 13.61 -12.73 9.37
CA ILE A 136 13.52 -11.34 8.92
C ILE A 136 12.31 -10.63 9.52
N ILE A 137 11.16 -11.30 9.66
CA ILE A 137 9.93 -10.67 10.15
C ILE A 137 10.09 -10.11 11.58
N PRO A 138 10.62 -10.86 12.56
CA PRO A 138 10.89 -10.31 13.89
C PRO A 138 11.91 -9.17 13.88
N MET A 139 12.92 -9.24 13.01
CA MET A 139 14.00 -8.26 12.92
C MET A 139 13.63 -7.01 12.13
N CYS A 140 12.57 -7.06 11.32
CA CYS A 140 12.25 -5.99 10.38
C CYS A 140 12.04 -4.62 11.05
N ARG A 141 11.49 -4.58 12.25
CA ARG A 141 11.22 -3.32 12.97
C ARG A 141 12.43 -2.80 13.73
N HIS A 142 13.20 -3.67 14.36
CA HIS A 142 14.23 -3.27 15.34
C HIS A 142 15.62 -3.14 14.73
N GLU A 143 16.05 -4.14 14.00
CA GLU A 143 17.44 -4.22 13.56
C GLU A 143 17.65 -3.60 12.17
N ARG A 144 16.77 -3.91 11.22
CA ARG A 144 16.97 -3.53 9.80
C ARG A 144 16.03 -2.44 9.31
N GLN A 145 14.96 -2.12 10.02
CA GLN A 145 13.97 -1.11 9.66
C GLN A 145 13.30 -1.38 8.29
N LEU A 146 12.97 -2.64 8.02
CA LEU A 146 12.43 -3.08 6.75
C LEU A 146 10.91 -2.96 6.68
N HIS A 147 10.38 -2.56 5.53
CA HIS A 147 8.99 -2.74 5.18
C HIS A 147 8.86 -4.00 4.35
N LEU A 148 8.06 -4.94 4.80
CA LEU A 148 7.81 -6.20 4.12
C LEU A 148 6.42 -6.19 3.52
N ILE A 149 6.30 -6.42 2.23
CA ILE A 149 5.02 -6.46 1.50
C ILE A 149 4.85 -7.88 0.94
N PHE A 150 3.83 -8.56 1.40
CA PHE A 150 3.51 -9.92 0.96
C PHE A 150 2.28 -9.90 0.05
N ALA A 151 2.43 -10.37 -1.18
CA ALA A 151 1.32 -10.61 -2.09
C ALA A 151 1.02 -12.12 -2.11
N SER A 152 -0.20 -12.51 -1.73
CA SER A 152 -0.62 -13.92 -1.66
C SER A 152 -2.03 -14.10 -2.20
N GLN A 153 -2.31 -15.29 -2.73
CA GLN A 153 -3.62 -15.63 -3.26
C GLN A 153 -4.60 -16.03 -2.13
N SER A 154 -4.09 -16.46 -0.98
CA SER A 154 -4.89 -16.95 0.13
C SER A 154 -4.15 -16.74 1.44
N ALA A 155 -4.88 -16.39 2.49
CA ALA A 155 -4.34 -16.32 3.84
C ALA A 155 -4.09 -17.72 4.43
N ALA A 156 -4.78 -18.75 3.93
CA ALA A 156 -4.53 -20.14 4.36
C ALA A 156 -3.11 -20.60 4.03
N GLN A 157 -2.53 -20.05 2.94
CA GLN A 157 -1.17 -20.33 2.50
C GLN A 157 -0.12 -19.42 3.17
N ALA A 158 -0.56 -18.38 3.87
CA ALA A 158 0.33 -17.46 4.56
C ALA A 158 0.65 -17.96 5.96
N ASP A 159 1.89 -17.78 6.39
CA ASP A 159 2.28 -18.05 7.77
C ASP A 159 1.56 -17.14 8.75
N LYS A 160 1.42 -17.59 10.01
CA LYS A 160 0.81 -16.81 11.10
C LYS A 160 1.51 -15.46 11.31
N TYR A 161 2.82 -15.38 11.09
CA TYR A 161 3.60 -14.16 11.24
C TYR A 161 3.26 -13.10 10.19
N ILE A 162 2.86 -13.53 8.98
CA ILE A 162 2.41 -12.64 7.91
C ILE A 162 1.04 -12.08 8.24
N LEU A 163 0.19 -12.87 8.91
CA LEU A 163 -1.17 -12.45 9.27
C LEU A 163 -1.22 -11.47 10.45
N ASP A 164 -0.17 -11.43 11.29
CA ASP A 164 0.03 -10.36 12.29
C ASP A 164 0.64 -9.10 11.61
N CYS A 165 -0.04 -8.61 10.59
CA CYS A 165 0.42 -7.48 9.79
C CYS A 165 -0.03 -6.13 10.37
N ASP A 166 0.72 -5.08 10.01
CA ASP A 166 0.38 -3.69 10.35
C ASP A 166 -0.76 -3.15 9.48
N MET A 167 -0.84 -3.66 8.24
CA MET A 167 -1.84 -3.25 7.25
C MET A 167 -2.11 -4.39 6.27
N ALA A 168 -3.39 -4.64 6.03
CA ALA A 168 -3.85 -5.61 5.04
C ALA A 168 -4.63 -4.90 3.93
N PHE A 169 -4.41 -5.35 2.69
CA PHE A 169 -5.17 -4.97 1.52
C PHE A 169 -5.85 -6.22 0.97
N LEU A 170 -7.16 -6.19 0.96
CA LEU A 170 -7.98 -7.33 0.56
C LEU A 170 -8.64 -7.05 -0.78
N LYS A 171 -8.46 -7.97 -1.71
CA LYS A 171 -9.09 -8.02 -3.02
C LYS A 171 -9.95 -9.29 -3.10
N PRO A 172 -10.86 -9.43 -4.07
CA PRO A 172 -11.74 -10.59 -4.13
C PRO A 172 -10.98 -11.91 -4.06
N LEU A 173 -11.54 -12.87 -3.33
CA LEU A 173 -11.09 -14.26 -3.35
C LEU A 173 -11.74 -15.01 -4.51
N GLY A 174 -11.05 -16.03 -5.03
CA GLY A 174 -11.62 -16.98 -5.97
C GLY A 174 -12.69 -17.84 -5.29
N LEU A 175 -13.66 -18.33 -6.07
CA LEU A 175 -14.79 -19.12 -5.56
C LEU A 175 -14.35 -20.31 -4.68
N LEU A 176 -13.36 -21.07 -5.13
CA LEU A 176 -12.86 -22.22 -4.39
C LEU A 176 -11.91 -21.82 -3.25
N THR A 177 -11.20 -20.71 -3.39
CA THR A 177 -10.31 -20.21 -2.34
C THR A 177 -11.08 -19.78 -1.10
N ALA A 178 -12.27 -19.20 -1.28
CA ALA A 178 -13.12 -18.78 -0.17
C ALA A 178 -13.54 -19.95 0.73
N ASP A 179 -13.64 -21.17 0.22
CA ASP A 179 -14.04 -22.35 0.98
C ASP A 179 -12.91 -22.94 1.82
N VAL A 180 -11.65 -22.76 1.38
CA VAL A 180 -10.47 -23.28 2.09
C VAL A 180 -9.80 -22.23 2.99
N GLU A 181 -10.33 -20.99 2.99
CA GLU A 181 -9.80 -19.92 3.82
C GLU A 181 -10.03 -20.16 5.33
N ARG A 182 -9.17 -19.56 6.15
CA ARG A 182 -9.31 -19.58 7.62
C ARG A 182 -10.64 -18.92 8.03
N PRO A 183 -11.39 -19.49 8.98
CA PRO A 183 -12.74 -19.03 9.31
C PRO A 183 -12.84 -17.53 9.62
N HIS A 184 -11.86 -16.96 10.33
CA HIS A 184 -11.87 -15.53 10.66
C HIS A 184 -11.64 -14.64 9.43
N ILE A 185 -10.80 -15.07 8.47
CA ILE A 185 -10.59 -14.37 7.20
C ILE A 185 -11.85 -14.48 6.33
N LYS A 186 -12.42 -15.68 6.20
CA LYS A 186 -13.70 -15.90 5.51
C LYS A 186 -14.78 -14.93 6.03
N ARG A 187 -14.92 -14.81 7.35
CA ARG A 187 -15.86 -13.87 7.97
C ARG A 187 -15.60 -12.41 7.58
N ILE A 188 -14.33 -11.97 7.51
CA ILE A 188 -14.00 -10.61 7.08
C ILE A 188 -14.45 -10.38 5.63
N TYR A 189 -14.20 -11.35 4.76
CA TYR A 189 -14.65 -11.26 3.36
C TYR A 189 -16.16 -11.19 3.24
N GLU A 190 -16.89 -12.06 3.93
CA GLU A 190 -18.35 -12.11 3.90
C GLU A 190 -19.00 -10.85 4.46
N THR A 191 -18.48 -10.30 5.55
CA THR A 191 -19.12 -9.19 6.26
C THR A 191 -18.65 -7.81 5.80
N LYS A 192 -17.44 -7.69 5.24
CA LYS A 192 -16.84 -6.39 4.94
C LYS A 192 -16.40 -6.23 3.48
N VAL A 193 -15.73 -7.22 2.90
CA VAL A 193 -15.05 -7.06 1.61
C VAL A 193 -15.98 -7.27 0.43
N ASN A 194 -16.72 -8.38 0.39
CA ASN A 194 -17.49 -8.81 -0.77
C ASN A 194 -18.53 -7.77 -1.21
N GLN A 195 -19.14 -7.02 -0.28
CA GLN A 195 -20.13 -5.99 -0.60
C GLN A 195 -19.59 -4.92 -1.56
N TYR A 196 -18.30 -4.66 -1.56
CA TYR A 196 -17.68 -3.66 -2.43
C TYR A 196 -17.30 -4.21 -3.81
N PHE A 197 -17.08 -5.51 -3.92
CA PHE A 197 -16.55 -6.13 -5.13
C PHE A 197 -17.60 -6.89 -5.94
N ASN A 198 -18.71 -7.29 -5.33
CA ASN A 198 -19.78 -8.03 -6.02
C ASN A 198 -20.33 -7.23 -7.22
N GLY A 199 -20.37 -7.87 -8.39
CA GLY A 199 -20.85 -7.27 -9.62
C GLY A 199 -19.96 -6.19 -10.23
N LYS A 200 -18.72 -6.01 -9.76
CA LYS A 200 -17.77 -5.07 -10.34
C LYS A 200 -16.97 -5.71 -11.47
N SER A 201 -16.59 -4.89 -12.46
CA SER A 201 -15.73 -5.33 -13.56
C SER A 201 -14.29 -5.57 -13.10
N ASP A 202 -13.53 -6.40 -13.82
CA ASP A 202 -12.12 -6.67 -13.55
C ASP A 202 -11.28 -5.39 -13.51
N ALA A 203 -11.53 -4.47 -14.44
CA ALA A 203 -10.85 -3.18 -14.47
C ALA A 203 -11.10 -2.34 -13.21
N TRP A 204 -12.29 -2.47 -12.62
CA TRP A 204 -12.61 -1.82 -11.34
C TRP A 204 -11.90 -2.53 -10.19
N VAL A 205 -11.94 -3.87 -10.16
CA VAL A 205 -11.26 -4.70 -9.15
C VAL A 205 -9.76 -4.42 -9.12
N HIS A 206 -9.12 -4.31 -10.28
CA HIS A 206 -7.70 -3.96 -10.37
C HIS A 206 -7.36 -2.65 -9.65
N ARG A 207 -8.24 -1.66 -9.71
CA ARG A 207 -8.00 -0.30 -9.18
C ARG A 207 -8.46 -0.10 -7.75
N HIS A 208 -9.02 -1.11 -7.10
CA HIS A 208 -9.54 -0.97 -5.75
C HIS A 208 -9.06 -2.09 -4.84
N ALA A 209 -8.94 -1.78 -3.57
CA ALA A 209 -8.69 -2.76 -2.51
C ALA A 209 -9.45 -2.34 -1.25
N TYR A 210 -9.84 -3.31 -0.44
CA TYR A 210 -10.30 -3.03 0.91
C TYR A 210 -9.09 -3.00 1.85
N MET A 211 -8.77 -1.84 2.39
CA MET A 211 -7.65 -1.65 3.30
C MET A 211 -8.11 -1.81 4.75
N MET A 212 -7.33 -2.53 5.54
CA MET A 212 -7.53 -2.69 6.97
C MET A 212 -6.23 -2.42 7.71
N CYS A 213 -6.31 -1.62 8.75
CA CYS A 213 -5.25 -1.45 9.74
C CYS A 213 -5.87 -1.14 11.11
N ARG A 214 -5.04 -0.98 12.14
CA ARG A 214 -5.52 -0.73 13.50
C ARG A 214 -6.39 0.53 13.64
N SER A 215 -6.12 1.56 12.85
CA SER A 215 -6.74 2.88 12.97
C SER A 215 -7.82 3.17 11.94
N TRP A 216 -7.91 2.39 10.86
CA TRP A 216 -8.84 2.63 9.77
C TRP A 216 -9.10 1.38 8.94
N GLU A 217 -10.32 1.26 8.41
CA GLU A 217 -10.67 0.26 7.41
C GLU A 217 -11.67 0.82 6.40
N GLY A 218 -11.58 0.38 5.14
CA GLY A 218 -12.49 0.79 4.09
C GLY A 218 -11.97 0.55 2.69
N LEU A 219 -12.78 0.89 1.70
CA LEU A 219 -12.42 0.79 0.29
C LEU A 219 -11.46 1.92 -0.09
N ILE A 220 -10.39 1.57 -0.80
CA ILE A 220 -9.46 2.53 -1.39
C ILE A 220 -9.37 2.36 -2.90
N SER A 221 -9.08 3.47 -3.59
CA SER A 221 -8.68 3.47 -4.99
C SER A 221 -7.16 3.42 -5.10
N ILE A 222 -6.66 2.64 -6.03
CA ILE A 222 -5.23 2.45 -6.28
C ILE A 222 -4.89 3.15 -7.60
N SER A 223 -4.03 4.17 -7.55
CA SER A 223 -3.48 4.77 -8.75
C SER A 223 -2.45 3.84 -9.39
N LYS A 224 -2.24 3.98 -10.69
CA LYS A 224 -1.15 3.27 -11.38
C LYS A 224 0.20 3.69 -10.80
N VAL A 225 1.18 2.81 -10.87
CA VAL A 225 2.58 3.12 -10.57
C VAL A 225 3.05 4.21 -11.52
N THR A 226 3.80 5.17 -11.04
CA THR A 226 4.28 6.32 -11.83
C THR A 226 5.30 5.87 -12.88
N ASN A 227 6.15 4.90 -12.50
CA ASN A 227 7.14 4.27 -13.38
C ASN A 227 6.73 2.81 -13.63
N PRO A 228 5.83 2.52 -14.59
CA PRO A 228 5.44 1.16 -14.91
C PRO A 228 6.64 0.40 -15.47
N SER A 229 6.67 -0.91 -15.23
CA SER A 229 7.64 -1.78 -15.89
C SER A 229 7.49 -1.65 -17.40
N SER A 230 8.61 -1.51 -18.11
CA SER A 230 8.61 -1.69 -19.56
C SER A 230 8.12 -3.11 -19.88
N ARG A 231 6.99 -3.19 -20.56
CA ARG A 231 6.47 -4.46 -21.09
C ARG A 231 7.23 -4.87 -22.33
#